data_7ecdba5d25b01145a89e574ff20b593c
#
_entry.id   7ecdba5d25b01145a89e574ff20b593c
#
_cell.length_a   1.000
_cell.length_b   1.000
_cell.length_c   1.000
_cell.angle_alpha   90.00
_cell.angle_beta   90.00
_cell.angle_gamma   90.00
#
_symmetry.space_group_name_H-M   'P 1'
#
loop_
_entity.id
_entity.type
_entity.pdbx_description
1 polymer ?
#
loop_
_entity_poly.entity_id
_entity_poly.type
_entity_poly.pdbx_seq_one_letter_code
_entity_poly.pdbx_strand_id
1 'polypeptide(L)'
;KVSGIDEKKFTVPPVAEPKLELLISKNQSEGRLTYHDDFGKVADKDVLWITMDTPVNDDDKPDTKIVFDLLEKSLPFMKQNILIVVSSQLPVGTSKKIIEFIKVRRAGLKFDYVYSPENLRLGNAVNCFFNPERVVVGTGSADAFVKMKEIFAELNCPILKMSAESAEVAKHALNAFLATSLTFAYDISDVCEKTGADILDVKKALISDSRIGAKAYLDPSLGFSGGTLGRDLNAILDIMKESSVALPVIASVLKKNTDRKNLVTVVLNREFGSLRGRLITIIGATYKAGTPTLRRSLPMEVKKMLEGHGASVKIFDVRAEGDFSKDPYEAAVGADAILA
;
A
#
# COMPACT_ATOMS: atom_id res chain seq x y z
N LYS A 1 14.77 -8.86 7.22
CA LYS A 1 15.61 -9.79 8.01
C LYS A 1 15.05 -9.83 9.42
N VAL A 2 14.31 -10.88 9.75
CA VAL A 2 14.04 -11.24 11.14
C VAL A 2 15.19 -12.17 11.56
N SER A 3 16.39 -11.64 11.61
CA SER A 3 17.54 -12.34 12.17
C SER A 3 17.64 -11.96 13.65
N GLY A 4 17.38 -12.93 14.54
CA GLY A 4 17.60 -12.76 15.97
C GLY A 4 16.37 -12.38 16.79
N ILE A 5 15.20 -12.98 16.51
CA ILE A 5 14.09 -12.96 17.46
C ILE A 5 14.46 -13.96 18.58
N ASP A 6 14.96 -13.42 19.67
CA ASP A 6 15.03 -14.15 20.93
C ASP A 6 13.58 -14.35 21.43
N GLU A 7 13.14 -15.60 21.61
CA GLU A 7 11.77 -15.98 22.03
C GLU A 7 11.25 -15.21 23.27
N LYS A 8 12.16 -14.58 24.01
CA LYS A 8 11.86 -13.85 25.25
C LYS A 8 11.78 -12.33 25.13
N LYS A 9 12.06 -11.72 23.96
CA LYS A 9 12.29 -10.26 23.88
C LYS A 9 11.46 -9.51 22.84
N PHE A 10 10.58 -10.14 22.08
CA PHE A 10 9.75 -9.39 21.11
C PHE A 10 8.54 -8.76 21.82
N THR A 11 8.78 -7.76 22.64
CA THR A 11 7.73 -6.99 23.33
C THR A 11 7.34 -5.74 22.57
N VAL A 12 8.21 -5.22 21.70
CA VAL A 12 7.96 -4.01 20.91
C VAL A 12 7.84 -4.39 19.44
N PRO A 13 6.68 -4.15 18.78
CA PRO A 13 6.55 -4.40 17.36
C PRO A 13 7.44 -3.48 16.55
N PRO A 14 8.02 -3.93 15.41
CA PRO A 14 8.90 -3.12 14.56
C PRO A 14 8.14 -1.99 13.82
N VAL A 15 6.84 -1.90 14.02
CA VAL A 15 5.95 -0.92 13.38
C VAL A 15 5.18 -0.17 14.46
N ALA A 16 5.19 1.14 14.39
CA ALA A 16 4.37 1.99 15.26
C ALA A 16 2.90 1.92 14.83
N GLU A 17 2.14 1.02 15.45
CA GLU A 17 0.71 0.82 15.17
C GLU A 17 -0.07 0.87 16.48
N PRO A 18 -1.10 1.75 16.60
CA PRO A 18 -1.89 1.85 17.82
C PRO A 18 -2.49 0.49 18.25
N LYS A 19 -2.37 0.17 19.54
CA LYS A 19 -2.87 -1.05 20.18
C LYS A 19 -2.16 -2.36 19.80
N LEU A 20 -1.23 -2.37 18.85
CA LEU A 20 -0.56 -3.60 18.41
C LEU A 20 0.30 -4.21 19.53
N GLU A 21 1.04 -3.39 20.27
CA GLU A 21 1.87 -3.84 21.39
C GLU A 21 1.04 -4.53 22.48
N LEU A 22 -0.13 -3.95 22.83
CA LEU A 22 -1.06 -4.54 23.79
C LEU A 22 -1.59 -5.89 23.33
N LEU A 23 -1.93 -6.03 22.04
CA LEU A 23 -2.38 -7.29 21.46
C LEU A 23 -1.29 -8.36 21.51
N ILE A 24 -0.06 -8.01 21.16
CA ILE A 24 1.09 -8.92 21.21
C ILE A 24 1.30 -9.40 22.65
N SER A 25 1.46 -8.46 23.60
CA SER A 25 1.73 -8.76 24.99
C SER A 25 0.64 -9.64 25.62
N LYS A 26 -0.64 -9.34 25.34
CA LYS A 26 -1.77 -10.12 25.82
C LYS A 26 -1.71 -11.56 25.29
N ASN A 27 -1.55 -11.74 23.97
CA ASN A 27 -1.57 -13.07 23.37
C ASN A 27 -0.33 -13.90 23.74
N GLN A 28 0.82 -13.25 23.97
CA GLN A 28 2.00 -13.95 24.52
C GLN A 28 1.79 -14.41 25.96
N SER A 29 1.25 -13.55 26.85
CA SER A 29 0.99 -13.89 28.24
C SER A 29 -0.04 -15.02 28.40
N GLU A 30 -0.98 -15.13 27.46
CA GLU A 30 -1.99 -16.18 27.40
C GLU A 30 -1.52 -17.45 26.64
N GLY A 31 -0.27 -17.49 26.18
CA GLY A 31 0.29 -18.63 25.45
C GLY A 31 -0.27 -18.85 24.04
N ARG A 32 -1.03 -17.89 23.51
CA ARG A 32 -1.62 -17.95 22.16
C ARG A 32 -0.68 -17.50 21.06
N LEU A 33 0.35 -16.72 21.39
CA LEU A 33 1.34 -16.21 20.45
C LEU A 33 2.73 -16.63 20.92
N THR A 34 3.45 -17.33 20.05
CA THR A 34 4.86 -17.67 20.22
C THR A 34 5.63 -17.35 18.95
N TYR A 35 6.90 -16.98 19.08
CA TYR A 35 7.80 -16.71 17.96
C TYR A 35 8.84 -17.82 17.85
N HIS A 36 9.11 -18.24 16.62
CA HIS A 36 10.11 -19.26 16.32
C HIS A 36 10.84 -18.89 15.04
N ASP A 37 12.11 -19.23 14.94
CA ASP A 37 12.94 -19.16 13.74
C ASP A 37 13.11 -20.55 13.08
N ASP A 38 12.58 -21.61 13.71
CA ASP A 38 12.60 -22.98 13.24
C ASP A 38 11.38 -23.29 12.38
N PHE A 39 11.60 -23.55 11.08
CA PHE A 39 10.55 -23.95 10.14
C PHE A 39 9.93 -25.31 10.47
N GLY A 40 10.60 -26.17 11.25
CA GLY A 40 10.05 -27.42 11.74
C GLY A 40 8.77 -27.27 12.57
N LYS A 41 8.55 -26.09 13.16
CA LYS A 41 7.33 -25.76 13.92
C LYS A 41 6.05 -25.72 13.06
N VAL A 42 6.18 -25.82 11.74
CA VAL A 42 5.02 -25.94 10.83
C VAL A 42 4.42 -27.37 10.84
N ALA A 43 5.15 -28.37 11.35
CA ALA A 43 4.81 -29.79 11.18
C ALA A 43 3.43 -30.20 11.74
N ASP A 44 2.99 -29.57 12.82
CA ASP A 44 1.72 -29.87 13.51
C ASP A 44 0.61 -28.84 13.19
N LYS A 45 0.89 -27.81 12.38
CA LYS A 45 -0.04 -26.70 12.13
C LYS A 45 -1.07 -27.05 11.07
N ASP A 46 -2.29 -26.57 11.27
CA ASP A 46 -3.42 -26.71 10.34
C ASP A 46 -3.36 -25.67 9.23
N VAL A 47 -2.80 -24.50 9.54
CA VAL A 47 -2.72 -23.34 8.64
C VAL A 47 -1.31 -22.81 8.59
N LEU A 48 -0.77 -22.63 7.38
CA LEU A 48 0.37 -21.78 7.10
C LEU A 48 -0.12 -20.47 6.50
N TRP A 49 0.05 -19.35 7.21
CA TRP A 49 -0.37 -18.04 6.74
C TRP A 49 0.82 -17.16 6.43
N ILE A 50 1.01 -16.85 5.16
CA ILE A 50 2.11 -16.00 4.67
C ILE A 50 1.63 -14.55 4.60
N THR A 51 2.24 -13.70 5.42
CA THR A 51 1.89 -12.29 5.59
C THR A 51 3.07 -11.34 5.33
N MET A 52 4.13 -11.86 4.72
CA MET A 52 5.34 -11.07 4.47
C MET A 52 5.07 -9.96 3.45
N ASP A 53 5.68 -8.80 3.68
CA ASP A 53 5.71 -7.76 2.65
C ASP A 53 6.51 -8.24 1.42
N THR A 54 6.05 -7.84 0.25
CA THR A 54 6.76 -8.01 -1.01
C THR A 54 7.38 -6.66 -1.39
N PRO A 55 8.64 -6.41 -0.98
CA PRO A 55 9.28 -5.14 -1.25
C PRO A 55 9.34 -4.90 -2.76
N VAL A 56 9.22 -3.64 -3.15
CA VAL A 56 9.35 -3.24 -4.55
C VAL A 56 10.70 -2.59 -4.79
N ASN A 57 11.25 -2.81 -5.99
CA ASN A 57 12.42 -2.09 -6.46
C ASN A 57 12.06 -0.65 -6.89
N ASP A 58 13.02 0.08 -7.45
CA ASP A 58 12.81 1.46 -7.91
C ASP A 58 11.82 1.56 -9.09
N ASP A 59 11.63 0.48 -9.84
CA ASP A 59 10.66 0.37 -10.95
C ASP A 59 9.27 -0.10 -10.49
N ASP A 60 9.00 -0.12 -9.19
CA ASP A 60 7.75 -0.62 -8.59
C ASP A 60 7.46 -2.12 -8.80
N LYS A 61 8.44 -2.90 -9.22
CA LYS A 61 8.28 -4.36 -9.37
C LYS A 61 8.41 -5.04 -8.02
N PRO A 62 7.40 -5.82 -7.60
CA PRO A 62 7.43 -6.52 -6.32
C PRO A 62 8.42 -7.71 -6.38
N ASP A 63 9.22 -7.85 -5.32
CA ASP A 63 10.01 -9.05 -5.10
C ASP A 63 9.17 -10.12 -4.42
N THR A 64 8.68 -11.06 -5.20
CA THR A 64 7.91 -12.22 -4.70
C THR A 64 8.80 -13.36 -4.20
N LYS A 65 10.12 -13.28 -4.40
CA LYS A 65 11.07 -14.33 -4.02
C LYS A 65 10.94 -14.71 -2.54
N ILE A 66 10.69 -13.73 -1.67
CA ILE A 66 10.52 -13.96 -0.24
C ILE A 66 9.38 -14.95 0.08
N VAL A 67 8.29 -14.92 -0.70
CA VAL A 67 7.15 -15.84 -0.52
C VAL A 67 7.55 -17.27 -0.93
N PHE A 68 8.25 -17.41 -2.07
CA PHE A 68 8.73 -18.72 -2.54
C PHE A 68 9.81 -19.29 -1.62
N ASP A 69 10.74 -18.48 -1.13
CA ASP A 69 11.79 -18.90 -0.18
C ASP A 69 11.17 -19.41 1.14
N LEU A 70 10.13 -18.75 1.66
CA LEU A 70 9.39 -19.20 2.85
C LEU A 70 8.67 -20.53 2.59
N LEU A 71 8.01 -20.67 1.44
CA LEU A 71 7.38 -21.92 1.05
C LEU A 71 8.39 -23.03 0.95
N GLU A 72 9.51 -22.85 0.25
CA GLU A 72 10.54 -23.86 0.08
C GLU A 72 11.08 -24.36 1.41
N LYS A 73 11.35 -23.45 2.36
CA LYS A 73 11.81 -23.80 3.72
C LYS A 73 10.76 -24.52 4.55
N SER A 74 9.48 -24.19 4.38
CA SER A 74 8.38 -24.76 5.15
C SER A 74 7.87 -26.09 4.60
N LEU A 75 7.92 -26.28 3.27
CA LEU A 75 7.37 -27.43 2.57
C LEU A 75 7.78 -28.79 3.15
N PRO A 76 9.06 -29.06 3.50
CA PRO A 76 9.49 -30.36 4.02
C PRO A 76 8.73 -30.79 5.28
N PHE A 77 8.27 -29.83 6.07
CA PHE A 77 7.66 -30.07 7.38
C PHE A 77 6.13 -30.05 7.36
N MET A 78 5.49 -29.54 6.30
CA MET A 78 4.02 -29.41 6.25
C MET A 78 3.33 -30.78 6.38
N LYS A 79 2.28 -30.87 7.18
CA LYS A 79 1.43 -32.07 7.23
C LYS A 79 0.45 -32.13 6.06
N GLN A 80 -0.14 -33.31 5.85
CA GLN A 80 -1.21 -33.49 4.86
C GLN A 80 -2.45 -32.66 5.22
N ASN A 81 -3.16 -32.20 4.22
CA ASN A 81 -4.41 -31.41 4.32
C ASN A 81 -4.21 -30.02 5.00
N ILE A 82 -3.00 -29.49 4.97
CA ILE A 82 -2.70 -28.14 5.44
C ILE A 82 -3.41 -27.10 4.58
N LEU A 83 -3.91 -26.03 5.21
CA LEU A 83 -4.39 -24.83 4.51
C LEU A 83 -3.25 -23.82 4.36
N ILE A 84 -2.93 -23.44 3.14
CA ILE A 84 -1.94 -22.40 2.84
C ILE A 84 -2.67 -21.13 2.48
N VAL A 85 -2.54 -20.11 3.30
CA VAL A 85 -3.13 -18.78 3.08
C VAL A 85 -2.02 -17.79 2.75
N VAL A 86 -2.18 -17.02 1.69
CA VAL A 86 -1.26 -15.92 1.34
C VAL A 86 -2.01 -14.61 1.36
N SER A 87 -1.55 -13.67 2.19
CA SER A 87 -2.04 -12.29 2.28
C SER A 87 -1.03 -11.27 1.77
N SER A 88 0.20 -11.71 1.46
CA SER A 88 1.20 -10.88 0.80
C SER A 88 0.67 -10.31 -0.50
N GLN A 89 1.03 -9.08 -0.83
CA GLN A 89 0.61 -8.49 -2.09
C GLN A 89 1.34 -9.16 -3.26
N LEU A 90 0.57 -9.81 -4.14
CA LEU A 90 1.08 -10.60 -5.26
C LEU A 90 0.67 -9.98 -6.60
N PRO A 91 1.54 -9.98 -7.61
CA PRO A 91 1.13 -9.78 -9.01
C PRO A 91 0.09 -10.81 -9.44
N VAL A 92 -0.78 -10.43 -10.36
CA VAL A 92 -1.79 -11.34 -10.92
C VAL A 92 -1.13 -12.56 -11.56
N GLY A 93 -1.68 -13.75 -11.30
CA GLY A 93 -1.16 -15.03 -11.75
C GLY A 93 -0.11 -15.65 -10.82
N THR A 94 0.29 -14.99 -9.74
CA THR A 94 1.29 -15.53 -8.80
C THR A 94 0.74 -16.70 -7.99
N SER A 95 -0.54 -16.69 -7.63
CA SER A 95 -1.20 -17.81 -6.93
C SER A 95 -1.07 -19.12 -7.72
N LYS A 96 -1.28 -19.07 -9.03
CA LYS A 96 -1.08 -20.24 -9.91
C LYS A 96 0.35 -20.75 -9.85
N LYS A 97 1.35 -19.86 -9.93
CA LYS A 97 2.78 -20.19 -9.84
C LYS A 97 3.12 -20.81 -8.47
N ILE A 98 2.54 -20.31 -7.38
CA ILE A 98 2.71 -20.87 -6.04
C ILE A 98 2.15 -22.30 -5.97
N ILE A 99 0.94 -22.52 -6.44
CA ILE A 99 0.31 -23.86 -6.45
C ILE A 99 1.16 -24.85 -7.26
N GLU A 100 1.62 -24.44 -8.43
CA GLU A 100 2.50 -25.27 -9.27
C GLU A 100 3.85 -25.55 -8.58
N PHE A 101 4.47 -24.54 -7.99
CA PHE A 101 5.70 -24.67 -7.22
C PHE A 101 5.58 -25.71 -6.10
N ILE A 102 4.50 -25.65 -5.31
CA ILE A 102 4.25 -26.61 -4.23
C ILE A 102 4.09 -28.03 -4.78
N LYS A 103 3.31 -28.21 -5.84
CA LYS A 103 3.08 -29.52 -6.47
C LYS A 103 4.38 -30.13 -7.02
N VAL A 104 5.26 -29.32 -7.59
CA VAL A 104 6.54 -29.78 -8.12
C VAL A 104 7.54 -30.10 -7.01
N ARG A 105 7.65 -29.23 -6.00
CA ARG A 105 8.63 -29.38 -4.92
C ARG A 105 8.28 -30.48 -3.91
N ARG A 106 6.98 -30.73 -3.72
CA ARG A 106 6.51 -31.77 -2.82
C ARG A 106 5.33 -32.52 -3.44
N ALA A 107 5.65 -33.36 -4.42
CA ALA A 107 4.67 -34.24 -5.05
C ALA A 107 3.98 -35.12 -3.99
N GLY A 108 2.63 -35.17 -4.02
CA GLY A 108 1.83 -35.94 -3.07
C GLY A 108 1.42 -35.20 -1.80
N LEU A 109 1.86 -33.95 -1.56
CA LEU A 109 1.29 -33.13 -0.53
C LEU A 109 -0.17 -32.76 -0.90
N LYS A 110 -1.11 -33.14 -0.06
CA LYS A 110 -2.49 -32.66 -0.14
C LYS A 110 -2.58 -31.36 0.63
N PHE A 111 -3.02 -30.30 -0.02
CA PHE A 111 -3.18 -28.97 0.57
C PHE A 111 -4.32 -28.21 -0.08
N ASP A 112 -4.88 -27.29 0.66
CA ASP A 112 -5.75 -26.24 0.16
C ASP A 112 -4.96 -24.94 0.02
N TYR A 113 -5.33 -24.11 -0.95
CA TYR A 113 -4.73 -22.81 -1.18
C TYR A 113 -5.78 -21.70 -1.13
N VAL A 114 -5.43 -20.61 -0.48
CA VAL A 114 -6.22 -19.38 -0.42
C VAL A 114 -5.32 -18.18 -0.65
N TYR A 115 -5.73 -17.29 -1.52
CA TYR A 115 -5.25 -15.92 -1.58
C TYR A 115 -6.25 -15.01 -0.87
N SER A 116 -5.83 -14.38 0.23
CA SER A 116 -6.68 -13.47 1.01
C SER A 116 -5.98 -12.13 1.20
N PRO A 117 -6.07 -11.21 0.19
CA PRO A 117 -5.41 -9.92 0.26
C PRO A 117 -5.98 -9.06 1.38
N GLU A 118 -5.09 -8.40 2.10
CA GLU A 118 -5.47 -7.45 3.14
C GLU A 118 -5.61 -6.01 2.56
N ASN A 119 -6.31 -5.14 3.28
CA ASN A 119 -6.47 -3.72 2.98
C ASN A 119 -6.17 -2.86 4.21
N LEU A 120 -5.13 -3.23 4.95
CA LEU A 120 -4.71 -2.52 6.15
C LEU A 120 -4.18 -1.13 5.81
N ARG A 121 -4.36 -0.19 6.73
CA ARG A 121 -3.92 1.20 6.58
C ARG A 121 -2.96 1.53 7.69
N LEU A 122 -1.74 1.91 7.36
CA LEU A 122 -0.74 2.33 8.33
C LEU A 122 -1.31 3.36 9.33
N GLY A 123 -1.10 3.11 10.63
CA GLY A 123 -1.63 3.91 11.74
C GLY A 123 -3.09 3.61 12.10
N ASN A 124 -3.75 2.67 11.41
CA ASN A 124 -5.11 2.18 11.70
C ASN A 124 -5.29 0.70 11.35
N ALA A 125 -4.20 -0.05 11.26
CA ALA A 125 -4.19 -1.43 10.75
C ALA A 125 -4.96 -2.37 11.69
N VAL A 126 -4.76 -2.25 12.99
CA VAL A 126 -5.47 -3.06 14.00
C VAL A 126 -6.98 -2.88 13.88
N ASN A 127 -7.45 -1.63 13.80
CA ASN A 127 -8.88 -1.37 13.65
C ASN A 127 -9.41 -1.87 12.30
N CYS A 128 -8.68 -1.68 11.21
CA CYS A 128 -9.06 -2.19 9.88
C CYS A 128 -9.15 -3.73 9.86
N PHE A 129 -8.31 -4.43 10.63
CA PHE A 129 -8.33 -5.88 10.70
C PHE A 129 -9.54 -6.41 11.47
N PHE A 130 -9.87 -5.80 12.62
CA PHE A 130 -11.00 -6.24 13.46
C PHE A 130 -12.36 -5.73 12.97
N ASN A 131 -12.39 -4.65 12.19
CA ASN A 131 -13.62 -4.06 11.64
C ASN A 131 -13.50 -3.88 10.12
N PRO A 132 -13.25 -4.96 9.35
CA PRO A 132 -13.12 -4.85 7.91
C PRO A 132 -14.49 -4.64 7.26
N GLU A 133 -14.52 -3.88 6.16
CA GLU A 133 -15.74 -3.74 5.36
C GLU A 133 -16.11 -5.06 4.65
N ARG A 134 -15.12 -5.92 4.41
CA ARG A 134 -15.24 -7.27 3.84
C ARG A 134 -13.94 -8.05 3.98
N VAL A 135 -14.02 -9.36 3.91
CA VAL A 135 -12.87 -10.25 3.69
C VAL A 135 -12.99 -10.89 2.30
N VAL A 136 -11.91 -10.88 1.53
CA VAL A 136 -11.83 -11.56 0.23
C VAL A 136 -11.13 -12.91 0.41
N VAL A 137 -11.74 -13.98 -0.10
CA VAL A 137 -11.22 -15.36 -0.06
C VAL A 137 -11.14 -15.89 -1.49
N GLY A 138 -9.95 -15.85 -2.06
CA GLY A 138 -9.63 -16.35 -3.39
C GLY A 138 -9.24 -17.83 -3.35
N THR A 139 -10.17 -18.72 -3.65
CA THR A 139 -9.93 -20.18 -3.63
C THR A 139 -10.85 -20.94 -4.56
N GLY A 140 -10.35 -22.03 -5.16
CA GLY A 140 -11.16 -23.01 -5.87
C GLY A 140 -11.75 -24.10 -4.96
N SER A 141 -11.29 -24.23 -3.69
CA SER A 141 -11.72 -25.25 -2.75
C SER A 141 -12.93 -24.79 -1.93
N ALA A 142 -13.97 -25.63 -1.85
CA ALA A 142 -15.11 -25.40 -0.97
C ALA A 142 -14.71 -25.54 0.50
N ASP A 143 -13.90 -26.53 0.81
CA ASP A 143 -13.44 -26.82 2.17
C ASP A 143 -12.52 -25.70 2.70
N ALA A 144 -11.62 -25.18 1.84
CA ALA A 144 -10.81 -24.02 2.20
C ALA A 144 -11.68 -22.81 2.54
N PHE A 145 -12.74 -22.57 1.76
CA PHE A 145 -13.66 -21.45 2.03
C PHE A 145 -14.38 -21.63 3.38
N VAL A 146 -14.82 -22.84 3.71
CA VAL A 146 -15.44 -23.14 5.02
C VAL A 146 -14.46 -22.86 6.16
N LYS A 147 -13.22 -23.37 6.06
CA LYS A 147 -12.16 -23.11 7.05
C LYS A 147 -11.89 -21.59 7.21
N MET A 148 -11.85 -20.84 6.11
CA MET A 148 -11.64 -19.37 6.18
C MET A 148 -12.82 -18.67 6.86
N LYS A 149 -14.06 -19.13 6.65
CA LYS A 149 -15.23 -18.60 7.37
C LYS A 149 -15.15 -18.86 8.87
N GLU A 150 -14.64 -20.01 9.28
CA GLU A 150 -14.43 -20.34 10.69
C GLU A 150 -13.34 -19.44 11.31
N ILE A 151 -12.22 -19.23 10.60
CA ILE A 151 -11.12 -18.34 11.04
C ILE A 151 -11.62 -16.90 11.24
N PHE A 152 -12.49 -16.42 10.36
CA PHE A 152 -13.03 -15.06 10.42
C PHE A 152 -14.43 -14.97 11.05
N ALA A 153 -14.89 -16.00 11.76
CA ALA A 153 -16.25 -16.07 12.31
C ALA A 153 -16.62 -14.93 13.26
N GLU A 154 -15.61 -14.38 13.96
CA GLU A 154 -15.80 -13.26 14.89
C GLU A 154 -15.88 -11.90 14.20
N LEU A 155 -15.55 -11.81 12.91
CA LEU A 155 -15.62 -10.56 12.15
C LEU A 155 -17.03 -10.33 11.62
N ASN A 156 -17.62 -9.21 11.97
CA ASN A 156 -18.95 -8.82 11.49
C ASN A 156 -18.89 -8.15 10.12
N CYS A 157 -18.54 -8.93 9.07
CA CYS A 157 -18.46 -8.42 7.70
C CYS A 157 -18.77 -9.51 6.67
N PRO A 158 -19.11 -9.14 5.43
CA PRO A 158 -19.24 -10.08 4.32
C PRO A 158 -17.91 -10.79 4.02
N ILE A 159 -17.94 -12.11 3.83
CA ILE A 159 -16.81 -12.91 3.34
C ILE A 159 -17.09 -13.28 1.88
N LEU A 160 -16.32 -12.70 0.96
CA LEU A 160 -16.53 -12.81 -0.48
C LEU A 160 -15.67 -13.94 -1.05
N LYS A 161 -16.32 -15.00 -1.55
CA LYS A 161 -15.64 -16.10 -2.25
C LYS A 161 -15.45 -15.75 -3.72
N MET A 162 -14.25 -15.99 -4.23
CA MET A 162 -13.92 -15.87 -5.66
C MET A 162 -12.75 -16.78 -6.02
N SER A 163 -12.32 -16.86 -7.28
CA SER A 163 -11.07 -17.53 -7.64
C SER A 163 -9.85 -16.76 -7.13
N ALA A 164 -8.70 -17.41 -7.03
CA ALA A 164 -7.48 -16.76 -6.59
C ALA A 164 -7.08 -15.62 -7.56
N GLU A 165 -7.21 -15.83 -8.86
CA GLU A 165 -6.95 -14.83 -9.90
C GLU A 165 -7.88 -13.63 -9.77
N SER A 166 -9.19 -13.87 -9.50
CA SER A 166 -10.15 -12.79 -9.27
C SER A 166 -9.79 -11.98 -8.03
N ALA A 167 -9.31 -12.62 -6.96
CA ALA A 167 -8.90 -11.95 -5.74
C ALA A 167 -7.61 -11.12 -5.95
N GLU A 168 -6.65 -11.62 -6.74
CA GLU A 168 -5.46 -10.86 -7.15
C GLU A 168 -5.85 -9.62 -7.96
N VAL A 169 -6.70 -9.77 -8.98
CA VAL A 169 -7.17 -8.63 -9.78
C VAL A 169 -7.97 -7.64 -8.92
N ALA A 170 -8.87 -8.13 -8.05
CA ALA A 170 -9.69 -7.27 -7.20
C ALA A 170 -8.85 -6.39 -6.25
N LYS A 171 -7.73 -6.93 -5.74
CA LYS A 171 -6.79 -6.17 -4.91
C LYS A 171 -6.21 -4.97 -5.65
N HIS A 172 -5.68 -5.20 -6.86
CA HIS A 172 -5.10 -4.13 -7.67
C HIS A 172 -6.16 -3.19 -8.25
N ALA A 173 -7.31 -3.72 -8.68
CA ALA A 173 -8.40 -2.94 -9.25
C ALA A 173 -8.98 -1.93 -8.24
N LEU A 174 -9.06 -2.27 -6.95
CA LEU A 174 -9.49 -1.34 -5.92
C LEU A 174 -8.63 -0.09 -5.90
N ASN A 175 -7.30 -0.27 -5.83
CA ASN A 175 -6.38 0.86 -5.77
C ASN A 175 -6.30 1.62 -7.11
N ALA A 176 -6.43 0.93 -8.23
CA ALA A 176 -6.53 1.56 -9.55
C ALA A 176 -7.79 2.42 -9.66
N PHE A 177 -8.94 1.95 -9.16
CA PHE A 177 -10.18 2.74 -9.11
C PHE A 177 -10.02 4.00 -8.24
N LEU A 178 -9.43 3.86 -7.04
CA LEU A 178 -9.19 5.01 -6.16
C LEU A 178 -8.25 6.04 -6.82
N ALA A 179 -7.19 5.59 -7.47
CA ALA A 179 -6.28 6.46 -8.21
C ALA A 179 -6.96 7.15 -9.39
N THR A 180 -7.83 6.44 -10.12
CA THR A 180 -8.61 7.00 -11.22
C THR A 180 -9.57 8.08 -10.72
N SER A 181 -10.24 7.85 -9.59
CA SER A 181 -11.15 8.83 -8.98
C SER A 181 -10.42 10.11 -8.58
N LEU A 182 -9.23 9.99 -7.98
CA LEU A 182 -8.37 11.14 -7.66
C LEU A 182 -7.95 11.88 -8.93
N THR A 183 -7.54 11.14 -9.96
CA THR A 183 -7.10 11.73 -11.23
C THR A 183 -8.22 12.45 -11.95
N PHE A 184 -9.44 11.90 -11.91
CA PHE A 184 -10.64 12.60 -12.37
C PHE A 184 -10.85 13.93 -11.63
N ALA A 185 -10.69 13.94 -10.30
CA ALA A 185 -10.80 15.17 -9.52
C ALA A 185 -9.72 16.20 -9.90
N TYR A 186 -8.52 15.76 -10.31
CA TYR A 186 -7.47 16.65 -10.80
C TYR A 186 -7.85 17.30 -12.13
N ASP A 187 -8.43 16.54 -13.08
CA ASP A 187 -8.91 17.09 -14.34
C ASP A 187 -10.01 18.13 -14.12
N ILE A 188 -10.96 17.83 -13.22
CA ILE A 188 -12.04 18.78 -12.90
C ILE A 188 -11.48 20.01 -12.16
N SER A 189 -10.47 19.86 -11.30
CA SER A 189 -9.79 20.98 -10.66
C SER A 189 -9.15 21.91 -11.69
N ASP A 190 -8.49 21.36 -12.71
CA ASP A 190 -7.89 22.17 -13.79
C ASP A 190 -8.96 22.94 -14.59
N VAL A 191 -10.14 22.33 -14.81
CA VAL A 191 -11.28 23.04 -15.42
C VAL A 191 -11.78 24.17 -14.50
N CYS A 192 -11.92 23.93 -13.21
CA CYS A 192 -12.34 24.93 -12.25
C CYS A 192 -11.39 26.14 -12.22
N GLU A 193 -10.07 25.91 -12.22
CA GLU A 193 -9.07 26.98 -12.29
C GLU A 193 -9.23 27.85 -13.54
N LYS A 194 -9.64 27.28 -14.68
CA LYS A 194 -9.83 28.03 -15.95
C LYS A 194 -11.17 28.76 -16.04
N THR A 195 -12.18 28.28 -15.33
CA THR A 195 -13.55 28.81 -15.42
C THR A 195 -13.94 29.69 -14.23
N GLY A 196 -13.10 29.75 -13.17
CA GLY A 196 -13.42 30.44 -11.94
C GLY A 196 -14.41 29.71 -11.02
N ALA A 197 -14.66 28.41 -11.30
CA ALA A 197 -15.47 27.57 -10.42
C ALA A 197 -14.68 27.14 -9.16
N ASP A 198 -15.41 26.90 -8.06
CA ASP A 198 -14.82 26.30 -6.85
C ASP A 198 -14.91 24.78 -6.90
N ILE A 199 -13.77 24.11 -6.92
CA ILE A 199 -13.68 22.65 -6.93
C ILE A 199 -14.32 22.01 -5.69
N LEU A 200 -14.32 22.69 -4.54
CA LEU A 200 -14.94 22.17 -3.32
C LEU A 200 -16.47 22.12 -3.45
N ASP A 201 -17.06 23.11 -4.12
CA ASP A 201 -18.50 23.11 -4.40
C ASP A 201 -18.88 22.06 -5.46
N VAL A 202 -18.06 21.92 -6.49
CA VAL A 202 -18.23 20.83 -7.48
C VAL A 202 -18.14 19.47 -6.80
N LYS A 203 -17.15 19.26 -5.91
CA LYS A 203 -17.02 18.03 -5.12
C LYS A 203 -18.28 17.78 -4.27
N LYS A 204 -18.82 18.80 -3.56
CA LYS A 204 -20.03 18.65 -2.77
C LYS A 204 -21.21 18.17 -3.63
N ALA A 205 -21.35 18.74 -4.83
CA ALA A 205 -22.40 18.31 -5.77
C ALA A 205 -22.21 16.85 -6.19
N LEU A 206 -20.98 16.43 -6.53
CA LEU A 206 -20.66 15.06 -6.95
C LEU A 206 -20.94 14.05 -5.84
N ILE A 207 -20.47 14.26 -4.62
CA ILE A 207 -20.65 13.31 -3.51
C ILE A 207 -22.10 13.26 -2.98
N SER A 208 -22.95 14.23 -3.32
CA SER A 208 -24.39 14.21 -3.01
C SER A 208 -25.18 13.25 -3.88
N ASP A 209 -24.67 12.87 -5.06
CA ASP A 209 -25.28 11.83 -5.90
C ASP A 209 -25.01 10.44 -5.28
N SER A 210 -26.10 9.68 -5.03
CA SER A 210 -26.01 8.37 -4.36
C SER A 210 -25.21 7.33 -5.15
N ARG A 211 -25.04 7.51 -6.46
CA ARG A 211 -24.21 6.64 -7.33
C ARG A 211 -22.72 6.86 -7.10
N ILE A 212 -22.32 8.02 -6.55
CA ILE A 212 -20.94 8.38 -6.20
C ILE A 212 -20.74 8.20 -4.71
N GLY A 213 -21.52 8.91 -3.90
CA GLY A 213 -21.58 8.79 -2.46
C GLY A 213 -20.47 9.54 -1.72
N ALA A 214 -20.71 9.76 -0.44
CA ALA A 214 -19.87 10.60 0.43
C ALA A 214 -18.44 10.05 0.68
N LYS A 215 -18.19 8.78 0.39
CA LYS A 215 -16.88 8.13 0.58
C LYS A 215 -16.01 8.16 -0.69
N ALA A 216 -16.45 8.81 -1.76
CA ALA A 216 -15.69 8.86 -3.01
C ALA A 216 -14.37 9.63 -2.84
N TYR A 217 -13.31 9.11 -3.46
CA TYR A 217 -11.97 9.71 -3.45
C TYR A 217 -11.89 10.84 -4.48
N LEU A 218 -12.38 12.03 -4.12
CA LEU A 218 -12.49 13.18 -5.01
C LEU A 218 -11.80 14.44 -4.44
N ASP A 219 -10.83 14.27 -3.52
CA ASP A 219 -10.07 15.40 -2.99
C ASP A 219 -8.99 15.83 -3.98
N PRO A 220 -9.03 17.07 -4.48
CA PRO A 220 -7.99 17.60 -5.31
C PRO A 220 -6.70 17.76 -4.51
N SER A 221 -5.57 17.42 -5.12
CA SER A 221 -4.25 17.54 -4.50
C SER A 221 -3.17 17.74 -5.55
N LEU A 222 -1.91 17.84 -5.12
CA LEU A 222 -0.74 17.89 -6.00
C LEU A 222 -0.32 16.50 -6.53
N GLY A 223 -1.23 15.55 -6.54
CA GLY A 223 -0.98 14.18 -6.96
C GLY A 223 -0.94 13.21 -5.77
N PHE A 224 -1.15 11.93 -6.07
CA PHE A 224 -0.95 10.87 -5.09
C PHE A 224 0.51 10.42 -5.10
N SER A 225 1.00 10.02 -3.93
CA SER A 225 2.35 9.52 -3.70
C SER A 225 2.29 8.24 -2.85
N GLY A 226 3.44 7.77 -2.40
CA GLY A 226 3.54 6.54 -1.59
C GLY A 226 3.60 5.26 -2.41
N GLY A 227 3.74 4.15 -1.70
CA GLY A 227 4.04 2.85 -2.28
C GLY A 227 2.84 2.02 -2.73
N THR A 228 1.60 2.52 -2.65
CA THR A 228 0.41 1.68 -2.84
C THR A 228 -0.28 1.91 -4.18
N LEU A 229 -0.78 3.12 -4.45
CA LEU A 229 -1.56 3.38 -5.66
C LEU A 229 -0.72 3.22 -6.94
N GLY A 230 0.47 3.81 -6.97
CA GLY A 230 1.39 3.69 -8.11
C GLY A 230 1.81 2.25 -8.38
N ARG A 231 2.15 1.49 -7.32
CA ARG A 231 2.51 0.07 -7.42
C ARG A 231 1.38 -0.76 -8.04
N ASP A 232 0.15 -0.56 -7.59
CA ASP A 232 -0.98 -1.35 -8.08
C ASP A 232 -1.38 -1.00 -9.51
N LEU A 233 -1.26 0.28 -9.89
CA LEU A 233 -1.40 0.71 -11.29
C LEU A 233 -0.33 0.05 -12.18
N ASN A 234 0.93 0.06 -11.75
CA ASN A 234 2.02 -0.58 -12.50
C ASN A 234 1.82 -2.09 -12.60
N ALA A 235 1.37 -2.76 -11.54
CA ALA A 235 1.06 -4.20 -11.57
C ALA A 235 -0.02 -4.55 -12.61
N ILE A 236 -1.06 -3.71 -12.77
CA ILE A 236 -2.07 -3.88 -13.81
C ILE A 236 -1.48 -3.60 -15.20
N LEU A 237 -0.66 -2.55 -15.35
CA LEU A 237 -0.04 -2.19 -16.63
C LEU A 237 0.99 -3.23 -17.09
N ASP A 238 1.64 -3.94 -16.19
CA ASP A 238 2.55 -5.02 -16.56
C ASP A 238 1.81 -6.19 -17.22
N ILE A 239 0.55 -6.47 -16.82
CA ILE A 239 -0.31 -7.44 -17.49
C ILE A 239 -0.54 -7.04 -18.96
N MET A 240 -0.69 -5.73 -19.24
CA MET A 240 -0.84 -5.21 -20.60
C MET A 240 0.35 -5.59 -21.49
N LYS A 241 1.57 -5.51 -20.94
CA LYS A 241 2.80 -5.86 -21.67
C LYS A 241 2.86 -7.35 -22.02
N GLU A 242 2.35 -8.21 -21.13
CA GLU A 242 2.37 -9.67 -21.28
C GLU A 242 1.21 -10.18 -22.13
N SER A 243 0.06 -9.50 -22.16
CA SER A 243 -1.21 -10.00 -22.75
C SER A 243 -1.70 -9.25 -23.98
N SER A 244 -0.99 -8.21 -24.43
CA SER A 244 -1.40 -7.34 -25.56
C SER A 244 -2.76 -6.64 -25.39
N VAL A 245 -3.24 -6.50 -24.15
CA VAL A 245 -4.48 -5.77 -23.83
C VAL A 245 -4.16 -4.31 -23.59
N ALA A 246 -4.79 -3.39 -24.34
CA ALA A 246 -4.63 -1.96 -24.13
C ALA A 246 -5.45 -1.48 -22.92
N LEU A 247 -4.82 -0.75 -22.00
CA LEU A 247 -5.45 -0.18 -20.80
C LEU A 247 -5.29 1.36 -20.78
N PRO A 248 -5.90 2.11 -21.73
CA PRO A 248 -5.65 3.53 -21.90
C PRO A 248 -6.07 4.36 -20.67
N VAL A 249 -7.16 4.01 -20.00
CA VAL A 249 -7.63 4.70 -18.78
C VAL A 249 -6.56 4.58 -17.69
N ILE A 250 -6.08 3.38 -17.40
CA ILE A 250 -5.09 3.15 -16.35
C ILE A 250 -3.75 3.83 -16.68
N ALA A 251 -3.33 3.79 -17.94
CA ALA A 251 -2.11 4.45 -18.39
C ALA A 251 -2.19 5.98 -18.24
N SER A 252 -3.35 6.58 -18.54
CA SER A 252 -3.55 8.03 -18.42
C SER A 252 -3.54 8.50 -16.96
N VAL A 253 -3.94 7.66 -16.00
CA VAL A 253 -3.91 7.97 -14.56
C VAL A 253 -2.48 8.26 -14.09
N LEU A 254 -1.51 7.42 -14.44
CA LEU A 254 -0.10 7.65 -14.07
C LEU A 254 0.46 8.92 -14.71
N LYS A 255 0.16 9.13 -16.00
CA LYS A 255 0.58 10.34 -16.70
C LYS A 255 0.03 11.59 -16.01
N LYS A 256 -1.28 11.65 -15.77
CA LYS A 256 -1.90 12.81 -15.11
C LYS A 256 -1.36 13.04 -13.70
N ASN A 257 -1.09 11.97 -12.95
CA ASN A 257 -0.48 12.09 -11.63
C ASN A 257 0.91 12.75 -11.68
N THR A 258 1.70 12.39 -12.69
CA THR A 258 3.02 13.03 -12.94
C THR A 258 2.85 14.50 -13.32
N ASP A 259 1.94 14.82 -14.24
CA ASP A 259 1.64 16.18 -14.66
C ASP A 259 1.18 17.03 -13.46
N ARG A 260 0.38 16.46 -12.55
CA ARG A 260 -0.10 17.16 -11.36
C ARG A 260 1.01 17.45 -10.34
N LYS A 261 1.97 16.55 -10.17
CA LYS A 261 3.17 16.81 -9.33
C LYS A 261 4.02 17.95 -9.89
N ASN A 262 4.13 18.03 -11.22
CA ASN A 262 4.88 19.07 -11.89
C ASN A 262 4.21 20.46 -11.78
N LEU A 263 2.94 20.54 -11.40
CA LEU A 263 2.22 21.81 -11.27
C LEU A 263 2.94 22.80 -10.35
N VAL A 264 3.58 22.31 -9.29
CA VAL A 264 4.35 23.16 -8.36
C VAL A 264 5.43 23.93 -9.11
N THR A 265 6.23 23.23 -9.93
CA THR A 265 7.29 23.88 -10.73
C THR A 265 6.74 24.81 -11.80
N VAL A 266 5.60 24.45 -12.40
CA VAL A 266 4.91 25.30 -13.40
C VAL A 266 4.44 26.62 -12.77
N VAL A 267 3.77 26.54 -11.61
CA VAL A 267 3.27 27.71 -10.90
C VAL A 267 4.43 28.61 -10.45
N LEU A 268 5.45 28.05 -9.82
CA LEU A 268 6.60 28.83 -9.34
C LEU A 268 7.41 29.45 -10.50
N ASN A 269 7.58 28.76 -11.62
CA ASN A 269 8.22 29.33 -12.80
C ASN A 269 7.40 30.48 -13.43
N ARG A 270 6.07 30.38 -13.39
CA ARG A 270 5.20 31.46 -13.84
C ARG A 270 5.38 32.72 -12.98
N GLU A 271 5.49 32.55 -11.65
CA GLU A 271 5.63 33.68 -10.72
C GLU A 271 7.06 34.31 -10.73
N PHE A 272 8.10 33.47 -10.84
CA PHE A 272 9.49 33.95 -10.73
C PHE A 272 10.25 34.02 -12.05
N GLY A 273 9.71 33.51 -13.15
CA GLY A 273 10.40 33.36 -14.42
C GLY A 273 11.47 32.25 -14.41
N SER A 274 12.16 32.05 -13.30
CA SER A 274 13.20 31.04 -13.14
C SER A 274 13.30 30.64 -11.65
N LEU A 275 13.53 29.37 -11.39
CA LEU A 275 13.78 28.87 -10.05
C LEU A 275 15.27 28.87 -9.67
N ARG A 276 16.16 29.14 -10.59
CA ARG A 276 17.61 29.17 -10.34
C ARG A 276 17.94 30.18 -9.25
N GLY A 277 18.55 29.70 -8.17
CA GLY A 277 18.97 30.53 -7.03
C GLY A 277 17.84 30.96 -6.11
N ARG A 278 16.61 30.53 -6.34
CA ARG A 278 15.49 30.76 -5.43
C ARG A 278 15.56 29.83 -4.23
N LEU A 279 15.16 30.32 -3.07
CA LEU A 279 15.01 29.54 -1.84
C LEU A 279 13.51 29.21 -1.63
N ILE A 280 13.20 27.93 -1.64
CA ILE A 280 11.84 27.44 -1.44
C ILE A 280 11.79 26.67 -0.12
N THR A 281 10.81 26.96 0.73
CA THR A 281 10.57 26.19 1.97
C THR A 281 9.37 25.28 1.81
N ILE A 282 9.52 24.01 2.19
CA ILE A 282 8.41 23.03 2.22
C ILE A 282 8.07 22.76 3.67
N ILE A 283 6.79 22.85 4.02
CA ILE A 283 6.27 22.56 5.35
C ILE A 283 5.72 21.13 5.38
N GLY A 284 6.44 20.23 6.02
CA GLY A 284 6.16 18.79 6.08
C GLY A 284 6.98 17.98 5.08
N ALA A 285 7.62 16.92 5.58
CA ALA A 285 8.45 16.00 4.79
C ALA A 285 7.80 14.62 4.60
N THR A 286 6.97 14.23 5.56
CA THR A 286 6.50 12.83 5.65
C THR A 286 5.40 12.51 4.64
N TYR A 287 5.32 11.23 4.29
CA TYR A 287 4.28 10.71 3.39
C TYR A 287 2.85 10.94 3.89
N LYS A 288 2.66 10.84 5.22
CA LYS A 288 1.36 10.98 5.88
C LYS A 288 1.53 11.59 7.24
N ALA A 289 0.63 12.48 7.60
CA ALA A 289 0.57 13.07 8.92
C ALA A 289 0.57 11.97 10.02
N GLY A 290 1.37 12.19 11.06
CA GLY A 290 1.46 11.25 12.19
C GLY A 290 2.46 10.10 11.99
N THR A 291 3.15 9.99 10.86
CA THR A 291 4.16 8.96 10.59
C THR A 291 5.54 9.59 10.33
N PRO A 292 6.68 8.91 10.59
CA PRO A 292 8.01 9.38 10.24
C PRO A 292 8.42 9.01 8.80
N THR A 293 7.54 8.40 7.99
CA THR A 293 7.87 7.79 6.72
C THR A 293 8.17 8.85 5.64
N LEU A 294 9.40 8.85 5.14
CA LEU A 294 9.86 9.69 4.02
C LEU A 294 9.79 8.99 2.66
N ARG A 295 9.77 7.66 2.68
CA ARG A 295 9.77 6.88 1.44
C ARG A 295 8.59 7.25 0.55
N ARG A 296 8.89 7.71 -0.67
CA ARG A 296 7.89 8.13 -1.66
C ARG A 296 6.91 9.20 -1.12
N SER A 297 7.40 10.10 -0.27
CA SER A 297 6.60 11.23 0.14
C SER A 297 6.57 12.28 -0.98
N LEU A 298 5.42 12.89 -1.19
CA LEU A 298 5.25 13.95 -2.20
C LEU A 298 6.19 15.15 -1.94
N PRO A 299 6.35 15.66 -0.70
CA PRO A 299 7.29 16.72 -0.41
C PRO A 299 8.72 16.40 -0.85
N MET A 300 9.20 15.17 -0.64
CA MET A 300 10.55 14.77 -1.06
C MET A 300 10.69 14.66 -2.59
N GLU A 301 9.64 14.23 -3.29
CA GLU A 301 9.61 14.24 -4.75
C GLU A 301 9.61 15.68 -5.29
N VAL A 302 8.81 16.56 -4.70
CA VAL A 302 8.76 18.01 -5.04
C VAL A 302 10.11 18.67 -4.77
N LYS A 303 10.75 18.39 -3.62
CA LYS A 303 12.11 18.87 -3.34
C LYS A 303 13.06 18.53 -4.49
N LYS A 304 13.12 17.26 -4.86
CA LYS A 304 14.01 16.79 -5.95
C LYS A 304 13.73 17.49 -7.28
N MET A 305 12.44 17.73 -7.60
CA MET A 305 12.07 18.46 -8.81
C MET A 305 12.54 19.92 -8.77
N LEU A 306 12.32 20.63 -7.66
CA LEU A 306 12.72 22.02 -7.49
C LEU A 306 14.23 22.19 -7.55
N GLU A 307 14.98 21.32 -6.89
CA GLU A 307 16.44 21.29 -6.93
C GLU A 307 16.95 21.01 -8.36
N GLY A 308 16.27 20.12 -9.11
CA GLY A 308 16.56 19.88 -10.52
C GLY A 308 16.36 21.11 -11.42
N HIS A 309 15.54 22.08 -11.01
CA HIS A 309 15.36 23.38 -11.68
C HIS A 309 16.28 24.48 -11.12
N GLY A 310 17.20 24.13 -10.21
CA GLY A 310 18.21 25.04 -9.66
C GLY A 310 17.76 25.85 -8.44
N ALA A 311 16.64 25.49 -7.81
CA ALA A 311 16.24 26.07 -6.54
C ALA A 311 17.03 25.44 -5.36
N SER A 312 17.18 26.19 -4.28
CA SER A 312 17.56 25.67 -2.97
C SER A 312 16.29 25.35 -2.17
N VAL A 313 16.24 24.20 -1.51
CA VAL A 313 15.04 23.78 -0.78
C VAL A 313 15.35 23.52 0.68
N LYS A 314 14.66 24.23 1.57
CA LYS A 314 14.59 23.91 3.01
C LYS A 314 13.31 23.13 3.31
N ILE A 315 13.36 22.23 4.27
CA ILE A 315 12.15 21.51 4.72
C ILE A 315 12.03 21.61 6.24
N PHE A 316 10.81 21.88 6.69
CA PHE A 316 10.43 21.77 8.09
C PHE A 316 9.69 20.46 8.30
N ASP A 317 10.08 19.67 9.31
CA ASP A 317 9.30 18.53 9.81
C ASP A 317 9.73 18.15 11.23
N VAL A 318 8.76 17.99 12.13
CA VAL A 318 9.03 17.67 13.54
C VAL A 318 9.26 16.18 13.79
N ARG A 319 8.76 15.30 12.89
CA ARG A 319 8.76 13.84 13.07
C ARG A 319 9.75 13.12 12.19
N ALA A 320 10.03 13.67 11.02
CA ALA A 320 10.97 13.08 10.09
C ALA A 320 12.39 13.03 10.69
N GLU A 321 13.05 11.90 10.47
CA GLU A 321 14.48 11.74 10.77
C GLU A 321 15.29 12.29 9.60
N GLY A 322 16.36 13.00 9.90
CA GLY A 322 17.25 13.62 8.92
C GLY A 322 17.52 15.10 9.17
N ASP A 323 18.11 15.75 8.17
CA ASP A 323 18.47 17.17 8.22
C ASP A 323 17.24 18.04 7.83
N PHE A 324 16.31 18.14 8.79
CA PHE A 324 15.10 18.96 8.65
C PHE A 324 15.04 19.98 9.77
N SER A 325 14.64 21.23 9.43
CA SER A 325 14.36 22.23 10.47
C SER A 325 13.25 21.74 11.40
N LYS A 326 13.39 22.02 12.67
CA LYS A 326 12.39 21.72 13.71
C LYS A 326 11.55 22.95 14.09
N ASP A 327 11.90 24.11 13.53
CA ASP A 327 11.15 25.36 13.65
C ASP A 327 10.69 25.84 12.26
N PRO A 328 9.35 26.00 12.04
CA PRO A 328 8.81 26.42 10.74
C PRO A 328 9.22 27.85 10.38
N TYR A 329 9.37 28.73 11.36
CA TYR A 329 9.78 30.10 11.13
C TYR A 329 11.24 30.18 10.72
N GLU A 330 12.13 29.42 11.37
CA GLU A 330 13.53 29.31 10.98
C GLU A 330 13.66 28.76 9.55
N ALA A 331 12.88 27.74 9.20
CA ALA A 331 12.86 27.21 7.85
C ALA A 331 12.42 28.25 6.82
N ALA A 332 11.49 29.13 7.18
CA ALA A 332 10.93 30.14 6.29
C ALA A 332 11.82 31.38 6.13
N VAL A 333 12.85 31.58 6.96
CA VAL A 333 13.72 32.75 6.85
C VAL A 333 14.41 32.80 5.49
N GLY A 334 14.18 33.91 4.78
CA GLY A 334 14.77 34.20 3.47
C GLY A 334 14.15 33.40 2.31
N ALA A 335 13.07 32.66 2.53
CA ALA A 335 12.38 31.93 1.47
C ALA A 335 11.67 32.86 0.48
N ASP A 336 11.85 32.62 -0.80
CA ASP A 336 11.11 33.29 -1.89
C ASP A 336 9.66 32.75 -1.97
N ALA A 337 9.44 31.48 -1.62
CA ALA A 337 8.12 30.87 -1.52
C ALA A 337 8.06 29.79 -0.45
N ILE A 338 6.85 29.57 0.08
CA ILE A 338 6.53 28.51 1.05
C ILE A 338 5.46 27.60 0.45
N LEU A 339 5.72 26.29 0.49
CA LEU A 339 4.78 25.24 0.11
C LEU A 339 4.30 24.55 1.39
N ALA A 340 2.98 24.54 1.63
CA ALA A 340 2.35 23.95 2.82
C ALA A 340 1.27 22.95 2.43
#